data_970c0c151478b1bcd91239fd54e1388b
#
_entry.id   970c0c151478b1bcd91239fd54e1388b
#
_cell.length_a   1.000
_cell.length_b   1.000
_cell.length_c   1.000
_cell.angle_alpha   90.00
_cell.angle_beta   90.00
_cell.angle_gamma   90.00
#
_symmetry.space_group_name_H-M   'P 1'
#
loop_
_entity.id
_entity.type
_entity.pdbx_description
1 polymer ?
#
loop_
_entity_poly.entity_id
_entity_poly.type
_entity_poly.pdbx_seq_one_letter_code
_entity_poly.pdbx_strand_id
1 'polypeptide(L)'
;KSLPEAPLWDGKMRGILDKYKENNTPQLIIILGQEAWASYISQEYKPDIPVLCGMISKNAILLPDSDLNVAEWEPKYIDIQEYVDKGLHLGGFLYSYDVKENIRLIRKLYPQTQNIALITDNTYGGLAMQTLVKKEMENIKDLNLILLDGRKNNIYTIVEQIKNLPDQTVILIGTWRVDVNDGYYVGN
;
A
#
# COMPACT_ATOMS: atom_id res chain seq x y z
N LYS A 1 -9.27 -2.85 -8.03
CA LYS A 1 -8.25 -3.22 -9.03
C LYS A 1 -7.19 -4.05 -8.36
N SER A 2 -6.84 -5.16 -8.99
CA SER A 2 -5.78 -6.04 -8.49
C SER A 2 -4.39 -5.49 -8.81
N LEU A 3 -3.41 -5.86 -8.01
CA LEU A 3 -2.03 -5.39 -8.16
C LEU A 3 -1.36 -5.84 -9.48
N PRO A 4 -1.66 -7.02 -10.05
CA PRO A 4 -1.19 -7.41 -11.39
C PRO A 4 -1.55 -6.44 -12.52
N GLU A 5 -2.55 -5.56 -12.35
CA GLU A 5 -2.86 -4.51 -13.33
C GLU A 5 -1.92 -3.29 -13.25
N ALA A 6 -1.02 -3.22 -12.29
CA ALA A 6 -0.16 -2.05 -12.03
C ALA A 6 0.65 -1.59 -13.27
N PRO A 7 1.23 -2.46 -14.12
CA PRO A 7 1.90 -2.02 -15.33
C PRO A 7 0.99 -1.25 -16.30
N LEU A 8 -0.31 -1.59 -16.34
CA LEU A 8 -1.29 -0.87 -17.16
C LEU A 8 -1.53 0.54 -16.61
N TRP A 9 -1.54 0.72 -15.29
CA TRP A 9 -1.72 2.04 -14.68
C TRP A 9 -0.51 2.93 -14.95
N ASP A 10 0.71 2.38 -14.82
CA ASP A 10 1.95 3.08 -15.11
C ASP A 10 1.99 3.55 -16.57
N GLY A 11 1.73 2.67 -17.52
CA GLY A 11 1.70 3.02 -18.95
C GLY A 11 0.65 4.09 -19.30
N LYS A 12 -0.53 4.03 -18.67
CA LYS A 12 -1.57 5.07 -18.85
C LYS A 12 -1.10 6.43 -18.32
N MET A 13 -0.49 6.46 -17.14
CA MET A 13 0.01 7.70 -16.55
C MET A 13 1.11 8.31 -17.42
N ARG A 14 2.07 7.49 -17.89
CA ARG A 14 3.11 7.91 -18.82
C ARG A 14 2.53 8.54 -20.07
N GLY A 15 1.55 7.89 -20.71
CA GLY A 15 0.87 8.42 -21.90
C GLY A 15 0.10 9.71 -21.65
N ILE A 16 -0.39 9.95 -20.44
CA ILE A 16 -1.01 11.23 -20.06
C ILE A 16 0.05 12.32 -19.93
N LEU A 17 1.14 12.06 -19.19
CA LEU A 17 2.19 13.06 -18.96
C LEU A 17 2.94 13.41 -20.24
N ASP A 18 3.16 12.44 -21.15
CA ASP A 18 3.81 12.67 -22.44
C ASP A 18 3.06 13.68 -23.33
N LYS A 19 1.73 13.73 -23.25
CA LYS A 19 0.91 14.72 -23.98
C LYS A 19 1.17 16.17 -23.56
N TYR A 20 1.71 16.35 -22.37
CA TYR A 20 1.92 17.67 -21.77
C TYR A 20 3.40 18.08 -21.67
N LYS A 21 4.32 17.32 -22.27
CA LYS A 21 5.75 17.62 -22.22
C LYS A 21 6.14 18.88 -22.98
N GLU A 22 5.55 19.14 -24.14
CA GLU A 22 6.11 20.11 -25.09
C GLU A 22 5.31 21.42 -25.25
N ASN A 23 3.98 21.42 -25.27
CA ASN A 23 3.24 22.61 -25.69
C ASN A 23 1.96 22.95 -24.90
N ASN A 24 1.56 22.14 -23.95
CA ASN A 24 0.31 22.33 -23.19
C ASN A 24 0.47 21.96 -21.71
N THR A 25 1.57 22.40 -21.10
CA THR A 25 1.80 22.11 -19.68
C THR A 25 0.64 22.63 -18.84
N PRO A 26 -0.06 21.79 -18.09
CA PRO A 26 -1.15 22.23 -17.22
C PRO A 26 -0.59 23.11 -16.10
N GLN A 27 -1.42 23.98 -15.54
CA GLN A 27 -1.04 24.82 -14.41
C GLN A 27 -1.16 24.09 -13.06
N LEU A 28 -1.89 22.99 -13.04
CA LEU A 28 -2.17 22.18 -11.85
C LEU A 28 -2.46 20.74 -12.26
N ILE A 29 -1.94 19.78 -11.51
CA ILE A 29 -2.35 18.37 -11.57
C ILE A 29 -3.21 18.06 -10.36
N ILE A 30 -4.35 17.43 -10.56
CA ILE A 30 -5.20 16.92 -9.47
C ILE A 30 -5.18 15.40 -9.54
N ILE A 31 -4.73 14.76 -8.44
CA ILE A 31 -4.61 13.30 -8.33
C ILE A 31 -5.56 12.79 -7.24
N LEU A 32 -6.49 11.92 -7.62
CA LEU A 32 -7.45 11.33 -6.69
C LEU A 32 -7.30 9.79 -6.66
N GLY A 33 -7.09 9.26 -5.48
CA GLY A 33 -6.98 7.83 -5.22
C GLY A 33 -5.56 7.27 -5.30
N GLN A 34 -5.36 6.15 -4.63
CA GLN A 34 -4.04 5.56 -4.41
C GLN A 34 -3.38 5.04 -5.69
N GLU A 35 -4.13 4.43 -6.61
CA GLU A 35 -3.59 3.89 -7.86
C GLU A 35 -3.11 4.99 -8.81
N ALA A 36 -3.86 6.10 -8.90
CA ALA A 36 -3.45 7.26 -9.68
C ALA A 36 -2.19 7.91 -9.08
N TRP A 37 -2.15 8.01 -7.75
CA TRP A 37 -0.99 8.52 -7.04
C TRP A 37 0.23 7.63 -7.24
N ALA A 38 0.10 6.31 -7.03
CA ALA A 38 1.17 5.34 -7.27
C ALA A 38 1.73 5.43 -8.68
N SER A 39 0.84 5.52 -9.68
CA SER A 39 1.22 5.67 -11.08
C SER A 39 1.99 6.95 -11.33
N TYR A 40 1.63 8.06 -10.67
CA TYR A 40 2.31 9.35 -10.83
C TYR A 40 3.70 9.35 -10.18
N ILE A 41 3.82 8.89 -8.92
CA ILE A 41 5.10 8.90 -8.22
C ILE A 41 6.13 7.95 -8.83
N SER A 42 5.66 6.91 -9.52
CA SER A 42 6.51 5.91 -10.20
C SER A 42 7.07 6.40 -11.54
N GLN A 43 6.56 7.52 -12.11
CA GLN A 43 7.12 8.07 -13.33
C GLN A 43 8.49 8.70 -13.11
N GLU A 44 9.41 8.48 -14.04
CA GLU A 44 10.72 9.18 -14.07
C GLU A 44 10.51 10.68 -14.33
N TYR A 45 9.72 10.98 -15.34
CA TYR A 45 9.36 12.37 -15.67
C TYR A 45 8.14 12.83 -14.88
N LYS A 46 8.31 13.94 -14.18
CA LYS A 46 7.23 14.69 -13.53
C LYS A 46 7.35 16.15 -13.91
N PRO A 47 6.30 16.80 -14.42
CA PRO A 47 6.35 18.23 -14.71
C PRO A 47 6.49 19.01 -13.39
N ASP A 48 7.31 20.08 -13.44
CA ASP A 48 7.51 20.99 -12.30
C ASP A 48 6.32 21.97 -12.16
N ILE A 49 5.19 21.46 -11.74
CA ILE A 49 3.95 22.22 -11.52
C ILE A 49 3.28 21.76 -10.23
N PRO A 50 2.40 22.58 -9.63
CA PRO A 50 1.67 22.19 -8.43
C PRO A 50 0.85 20.91 -8.63
N VAL A 51 0.84 20.06 -7.61
CA VAL A 51 0.05 18.84 -7.54
C VAL A 51 -0.86 18.90 -6.34
N LEU A 52 -2.17 18.78 -6.55
CA LEU A 52 -3.15 18.63 -5.49
C LEU A 52 -3.59 17.17 -5.41
N CYS A 53 -3.46 16.57 -4.22
CA CYS A 53 -3.83 15.18 -4.03
C CYS A 53 -4.91 14.99 -2.98
N GLY A 54 -5.71 13.92 -3.15
CA GLY A 54 -6.74 13.53 -2.20
C GLY A 54 -7.05 12.05 -2.28
N MET A 55 -7.67 11.52 -1.21
CA MET A 55 -8.00 10.09 -1.07
C MET A 55 -6.76 9.19 -1.18
N ILE A 56 -5.62 9.65 -0.70
CA ILE A 56 -4.35 8.93 -0.70
C ILE A 56 -3.78 8.82 0.71
N SER A 57 -3.06 7.74 0.94
CA SER A 57 -2.35 7.49 2.18
C SER A 57 -0.97 8.15 2.17
N LYS A 58 -0.49 8.55 3.34
CA LYS A 58 0.87 9.05 3.53
C LYS A 58 1.93 8.00 3.20
N ASN A 59 1.65 6.73 3.45
CA ASN A 59 2.51 5.61 3.07
C ASN A 59 2.29 5.21 1.61
N ALA A 60 3.37 5.02 0.89
CA ALA A 60 3.36 4.64 -0.52
C ALA A 60 4.42 3.57 -0.84
N ILE A 61 4.29 2.98 -2.01
CA ILE A 61 5.27 2.14 -2.68
C ILE A 61 5.33 2.55 -4.15
N LEU A 62 6.48 2.40 -4.81
CA LEU A 62 6.54 2.56 -6.26
C LEU A 62 5.91 1.34 -6.94
N LEU A 63 5.37 1.54 -8.14
CA LEU A 63 4.85 0.41 -8.91
C LEU A 63 6.00 -0.50 -9.38
N PRO A 64 5.74 -1.81 -9.54
CA PRO A 64 6.75 -2.74 -10.02
C PRO A 64 7.04 -2.53 -11.51
N ASP A 65 8.22 -2.92 -11.94
CA ASP A 65 8.54 -3.08 -13.35
C ASP A 65 7.67 -4.19 -13.99
N SER A 66 7.46 -4.10 -15.31
CA SER A 66 6.48 -4.93 -16.04
C SER A 66 6.70 -6.44 -15.93
N ASP A 67 7.93 -6.88 -15.69
CA ASP A 67 8.31 -8.30 -15.69
C ASP A 67 8.41 -8.91 -14.29
N LEU A 68 8.00 -8.17 -13.26
CA LEU A 68 8.13 -8.60 -11.87
C LEU A 68 7.00 -9.56 -11.46
N ASN A 69 7.35 -10.66 -10.79
CA ASN A 69 6.37 -11.51 -10.12
C ASN A 69 5.79 -10.77 -8.90
N VAL A 70 4.57 -10.28 -9.04
CA VAL A 70 3.88 -9.50 -7.98
C VAL A 70 3.75 -10.28 -6.67
N ALA A 71 3.60 -11.61 -6.72
CA ALA A 71 3.48 -12.44 -5.51
C ALA A 71 4.77 -12.46 -4.67
N GLU A 72 5.92 -12.33 -5.31
CA GLU A 72 7.24 -12.32 -4.66
C GLU A 72 7.81 -10.90 -4.50
N TRP A 73 7.10 -9.90 -4.98
CA TRP A 73 7.56 -8.53 -4.92
C TRP A 73 7.55 -7.97 -3.51
N GLU A 74 8.70 -7.49 -3.06
CA GLU A 74 8.91 -6.85 -1.77
C GLU A 74 9.28 -5.36 -1.97
N PRO A 75 8.28 -4.48 -2.12
CA PRO A 75 8.52 -3.08 -2.37
C PRO A 75 9.11 -2.39 -1.15
N LYS A 76 9.87 -1.33 -1.41
CA LYS A 76 10.37 -0.44 -0.37
C LYS A 76 9.26 0.52 0.07
N TYR A 77 9.10 0.68 1.37
CA TYR A 77 8.26 1.72 1.97
C TYR A 77 8.75 3.12 1.58
N ILE A 78 7.80 4.00 1.29
CA ILE A 78 8.04 5.41 1.02
C ILE A 78 7.09 6.25 1.88
N ASP A 79 7.62 7.26 2.57
CA ASP A 79 6.82 8.34 3.14
C ASP A 79 6.66 9.45 2.09
N ILE A 80 5.42 9.83 1.78
CA ILE A 80 5.14 10.91 0.82
C ILE A 80 5.82 12.22 1.21
N GLN A 81 6.05 12.47 2.49
CA GLN A 81 6.78 13.64 2.96
C GLN A 81 8.17 13.74 2.32
N GLU A 82 8.82 12.61 2.03
CA GLU A 82 10.11 12.61 1.34
C GLU A 82 10.07 13.24 -0.07
N TYR A 83 8.91 13.22 -0.74
CA TYR A 83 8.73 13.87 -2.04
C TYR A 83 8.53 15.38 -1.90
N VAL A 84 7.80 15.81 -0.87
CA VAL A 84 7.63 17.23 -0.53
C VAL A 84 8.99 17.84 -0.19
N ASP A 85 9.76 17.17 0.65
CA ASP A 85 11.09 17.62 1.08
C ASP A 85 12.10 17.69 -0.09
N LYS A 86 11.88 16.91 -1.14
CA LYS A 86 12.67 16.93 -2.39
C LYS A 86 12.20 17.98 -3.41
N GLY A 87 11.29 18.85 -3.03
CA GLY A 87 10.82 19.96 -3.86
C GLY A 87 9.62 19.64 -4.75
N LEU A 88 8.93 18.52 -4.57
CA LEU A 88 7.65 18.31 -5.22
C LEU A 88 6.62 19.29 -4.65
N HIS A 89 6.06 20.16 -5.49
CA HIS A 89 5.01 21.10 -5.11
C HIS A 89 3.68 20.38 -4.86
N LEU A 90 3.59 19.69 -3.72
CA LEU A 90 2.47 18.84 -3.33
C LEU A 90 1.63 19.49 -2.24
N GLY A 91 0.32 19.60 -2.48
CA GLY A 91 -0.68 19.96 -1.48
C GLY A 91 -1.83 18.96 -1.44
N GLY A 92 -2.66 19.00 -0.40
CA GLY A 92 -3.86 18.15 -0.33
C GLY A 92 -4.07 17.49 1.02
N PHE A 93 -4.93 16.47 1.01
CA PHE A 93 -5.29 15.71 2.20
C PHE A 93 -4.73 14.29 2.12
N LEU A 94 -3.85 13.98 3.06
CA LEU A 94 -3.27 12.65 3.25
C LEU A 94 -3.84 12.03 4.52
N TYR A 95 -4.26 10.77 4.46
CA TYR A 95 -4.53 10.01 5.67
C TYR A 95 -3.33 9.14 6.03
N SER A 96 -3.16 8.87 7.32
CA SER A 96 -2.11 8.00 7.84
C SER A 96 -2.70 6.90 8.69
N TYR A 97 -2.04 5.75 8.68
CA TYR A 97 -2.35 4.66 9.60
C TYR A 97 -1.35 4.68 10.74
N ASP A 98 -1.85 4.70 11.96
CA ASP A 98 -1.00 4.67 13.15
C ASP A 98 -0.86 3.21 13.64
N VAL A 99 0.11 2.51 13.07
CA VAL A 99 0.40 1.11 13.41
C VAL A 99 0.89 1.01 14.85
N LYS A 100 1.72 1.95 15.31
CA LYS A 100 2.29 1.94 16.68
C LYS A 100 1.20 2.07 17.74
N GLU A 101 0.24 2.97 17.53
CA GLU A 101 -0.90 3.12 18.45
C GLU A 101 -1.79 1.87 18.46
N ASN A 102 -2.02 1.23 17.31
CA ASN A 102 -2.73 -0.03 17.25
C ASN A 102 -2.00 -1.13 18.05
N ILE A 103 -0.69 -1.25 17.91
CA ILE A 103 0.10 -2.22 18.68
C ILE A 103 0.08 -1.88 20.16
N ARG A 104 0.17 -0.60 20.54
CA ARG A 104 0.06 -0.16 21.94
C ARG A 104 -1.30 -0.52 22.53
N LEU A 105 -2.38 -0.34 21.78
CA LEU A 105 -3.72 -0.73 22.20
C LEU A 105 -3.85 -2.25 22.37
N ILE A 106 -3.32 -3.03 21.42
CA ILE A 106 -3.28 -4.50 21.50
C ILE A 106 -2.58 -4.93 22.79
N ARG A 107 -1.40 -4.42 23.08
CA ARG A 107 -0.66 -4.74 24.29
C ARG A 107 -1.40 -4.37 25.59
N LYS A 108 -2.16 -3.28 25.55
CA LYS A 108 -2.96 -2.87 26.71
C LYS A 108 -4.14 -3.81 26.94
N LEU A 109 -4.81 -4.27 25.89
CA LEU A 109 -5.98 -5.14 25.97
C LEU A 109 -5.60 -6.61 26.15
N TYR A 110 -4.51 -7.03 25.52
CA TYR A 110 -4.02 -8.41 25.46
C TYR A 110 -2.51 -8.47 25.80
N PRO A 111 -2.11 -8.27 27.08
CA PRO A 111 -0.69 -8.11 27.46
C PRO A 111 0.17 -9.34 27.14
N GLN A 112 -0.44 -10.52 27.00
CA GLN A 112 0.25 -11.77 26.67
C GLN A 112 0.50 -11.96 25.17
N THR A 113 0.11 -11.01 24.32
CA THR A 113 0.29 -11.11 22.86
C THR A 113 1.78 -11.29 22.49
N GLN A 114 2.07 -12.31 21.70
CA GLN A 114 3.40 -12.60 21.16
C GLN A 114 3.45 -12.46 19.64
N ASN A 115 2.29 -12.58 18.98
CA ASN A 115 2.23 -12.56 17.52
C ASN A 115 1.16 -11.58 17.03
N ILE A 116 1.47 -10.85 15.96
CA ILE A 116 0.52 -10.05 15.17
C ILE A 116 0.36 -10.73 13.83
N ALA A 117 -0.83 -11.20 13.52
CA ALA A 117 -1.17 -11.71 12.20
C ALA A 117 -1.82 -10.60 11.38
N LEU A 118 -1.14 -10.13 10.33
CA LEU A 118 -1.63 -9.07 9.45
C LEU A 118 -2.30 -9.67 8.22
N ILE A 119 -3.57 -9.34 8.01
CA ILE A 119 -4.30 -9.69 6.78
C ILE A 119 -4.23 -8.52 5.81
N THR A 120 -3.73 -8.77 4.60
CA THR A 120 -3.72 -7.82 3.48
C THR A 120 -4.14 -8.50 2.18
N ASP A 121 -4.75 -7.75 1.28
CA ASP A 121 -5.26 -8.24 0.01
C ASP A 121 -4.28 -8.01 -1.18
N ASN A 122 -4.67 -8.48 -2.37
CA ASN A 122 -3.91 -8.33 -3.61
C ASN A 122 -4.21 -6.99 -4.30
N THR A 123 -4.20 -5.89 -3.53
CA THR A 123 -4.32 -4.53 -4.04
C THR A 123 -3.08 -3.70 -3.73
N TYR A 124 -2.94 -2.56 -4.42
CA TYR A 124 -1.89 -1.59 -4.09
C TYR A 124 -1.97 -1.15 -2.62
N GLY A 125 -3.18 -0.83 -2.14
CA GLY A 125 -3.39 -0.41 -0.75
C GLY A 125 -3.02 -1.51 0.26
N GLY A 126 -3.35 -2.76 -0.05
CA GLY A 126 -2.98 -3.92 0.77
C GLY A 126 -1.47 -4.07 0.90
N LEU A 127 -0.75 -4.00 -0.20
CA LEU A 127 0.71 -4.13 -0.20
C LEU A 127 1.40 -2.91 0.44
N ALA A 128 0.90 -1.69 0.19
CA ALA A 128 1.42 -0.49 0.85
C ALA A 128 1.22 -0.54 2.38
N MET A 129 0.09 -1.07 2.85
CA MET A 129 -0.16 -1.32 4.27
C MET A 129 0.81 -2.37 4.83
N GLN A 130 1.04 -3.46 4.08
CA GLN A 130 1.97 -4.51 4.49
C GLN A 130 3.39 -3.96 4.68
N THR A 131 3.87 -3.11 3.75
CA THR A 131 5.21 -2.49 3.87
C THR A 131 5.31 -1.55 5.06
N LEU A 132 4.24 -0.78 5.34
CA LEU A 132 4.19 0.09 6.51
C LEU A 132 4.28 -0.72 7.81
N VAL A 133 3.46 -1.77 7.94
CA VAL A 133 3.46 -2.62 9.14
C VAL A 133 4.80 -3.30 9.33
N LYS A 134 5.41 -3.87 8.27
CA LYS A 134 6.76 -4.44 8.31
C LYS A 134 7.76 -3.43 8.86
N LYS A 135 7.78 -2.22 8.30
CA LYS A 135 8.69 -1.14 8.72
C LYS A 135 8.51 -0.75 10.19
N GLU A 136 7.27 -0.58 10.63
CA GLU A 136 6.99 -0.20 12.02
C GLU A 136 7.35 -1.33 13.01
N MET A 137 7.19 -2.59 12.58
CA MET A 137 7.54 -3.77 13.38
C MET A 137 9.06 -4.03 13.47
N GLU A 138 9.89 -3.47 12.58
CA GLU A 138 11.35 -3.66 12.61
C GLU A 138 11.97 -3.31 13.97
N ASN A 139 11.41 -2.33 14.66
CA ASN A 139 11.88 -1.85 15.96
C ASN A 139 11.19 -2.52 17.16
N ILE A 140 10.27 -3.45 16.94
CA ILE A 140 9.49 -4.15 17.95
C ILE A 140 9.99 -5.60 18.03
N LYS A 141 10.95 -5.87 18.92
CA LYS A 141 11.67 -7.14 18.95
C LYS A 141 10.97 -8.28 19.70
N ASP A 142 9.97 -7.96 20.48
CA ASP A 142 9.21 -8.88 21.35
C ASP A 142 7.87 -9.31 20.75
N LEU A 143 7.58 -8.93 19.50
CA LEU A 143 6.42 -9.37 18.73
C LEU A 143 6.84 -9.96 17.39
N ASN A 144 6.24 -11.08 17.02
CA ASN A 144 6.41 -11.67 15.69
C ASN A 144 5.33 -11.18 14.75
N LEU A 145 5.70 -10.91 13.50
CA LEU A 145 4.76 -10.58 12.43
C LEU A 145 4.49 -11.82 11.57
N ILE A 146 3.22 -12.21 11.47
CA ILE A 146 2.74 -13.27 10.60
C ILE A 146 1.95 -12.60 9.47
N LEU A 147 2.32 -12.84 8.22
CA LEU A 147 1.65 -12.26 7.06
C LEU A 147 0.62 -13.23 6.48
N LEU A 148 -0.63 -12.81 6.45
CA LEU A 148 -1.72 -13.47 5.77
C LEU A 148 -1.98 -12.70 4.46
N ASP A 149 -1.15 -12.98 3.44
CA ASP A 149 -0.97 -12.18 2.23
C ASP A 149 -1.90 -12.65 1.11
N GLY A 150 -2.85 -11.82 0.71
CA GLY A 150 -3.80 -12.09 -0.38
C GLY A 150 -3.18 -12.16 -1.78
N ARG A 151 -1.91 -11.78 -1.95
CA ARG A 151 -1.17 -12.02 -3.20
C ARG A 151 -0.83 -13.51 -3.41
N LYS A 152 -0.78 -14.27 -2.31
CA LYS A 152 -0.41 -15.70 -2.27
C LYS A 152 -1.57 -16.60 -1.87
N ASN A 153 -2.62 -16.03 -1.31
CA ASN A 153 -3.71 -16.77 -0.68
C ASN A 153 -5.08 -16.30 -1.20
N ASN A 154 -6.01 -17.24 -1.33
CA ASN A 154 -7.43 -16.97 -1.49
C ASN A 154 -8.14 -16.99 -0.13
N ILE A 155 -9.44 -16.66 -0.13
CA ILE A 155 -10.22 -16.60 1.12
C ILE A 155 -10.23 -17.93 1.89
N TYR A 156 -10.25 -19.07 1.20
CA TYR A 156 -10.29 -20.38 1.86
C TYR A 156 -8.96 -20.70 2.53
N THR A 157 -7.84 -20.43 1.86
CA THR A 157 -6.51 -20.66 2.43
C THR A 157 -6.21 -19.70 3.58
N ILE A 158 -6.68 -18.44 3.52
CA ILE A 158 -6.56 -17.49 4.64
C ILE A 158 -7.34 -18.00 5.86
N VAL A 159 -8.59 -18.47 5.68
CA VAL A 159 -9.39 -19.02 6.79
C VAL A 159 -8.69 -20.22 7.44
N GLU A 160 -8.10 -21.12 6.64
CA GLU A 160 -7.34 -22.25 7.19
C GLU A 160 -6.07 -21.81 7.93
N GLN A 161 -5.36 -20.81 7.41
CA GLN A 161 -4.20 -20.24 8.12
C GLN A 161 -4.60 -19.58 9.45
N ILE A 162 -5.74 -18.88 9.49
CA ILE A 162 -6.26 -18.27 10.73
C ILE A 162 -6.54 -19.34 11.80
N LYS A 163 -7.13 -20.48 11.41
CA LYS A 163 -7.41 -21.58 12.35
C LYS A 163 -6.14 -22.20 12.94
N ASN A 164 -5.01 -22.09 12.23
CA ASN A 164 -3.72 -22.66 12.61
C ASN A 164 -2.73 -21.62 13.15
N LEU A 165 -3.19 -20.40 13.47
CA LEU A 165 -2.33 -19.40 14.08
C LEU A 165 -1.85 -19.86 15.46
N PRO A 166 -0.61 -19.54 15.85
CA PRO A 166 -0.11 -19.83 17.19
C PRO A 166 -0.96 -19.18 18.27
N ASP A 167 -0.92 -19.75 19.47
CA ASP A 167 -1.49 -19.11 20.64
C ASP A 167 -0.93 -17.69 20.84
N GLN A 168 -1.65 -16.85 21.57
CA GLN A 168 -1.26 -15.46 21.84
C GLN A 168 -1.07 -14.62 20.58
N THR A 169 -1.82 -14.92 19.52
CA THR A 169 -1.88 -14.15 18.28
C THR A 169 -3.07 -13.20 18.29
N VAL A 170 -2.83 -11.93 17.92
CA VAL A 170 -3.88 -10.96 17.60
C VAL A 170 -3.89 -10.72 16.11
N ILE A 171 -5.08 -10.69 15.51
CA ILE A 171 -5.25 -10.43 14.08
C ILE A 171 -5.45 -8.94 13.86
N LEU A 172 -4.60 -8.35 13.01
CA LEU A 172 -4.73 -7.00 12.50
C LEU A 172 -5.26 -7.08 11.06
N ILE A 173 -6.48 -6.59 10.85
CA ILE A 173 -7.10 -6.56 9.52
C ILE A 173 -6.74 -5.25 8.84
N GLY A 174 -5.92 -5.32 7.80
CA GLY A 174 -5.61 -4.20 6.94
C GLY A 174 -6.74 -3.99 5.91
N THR A 175 -6.81 -4.86 4.92
CA THR A 175 -7.84 -4.83 3.86
C THR A 175 -8.01 -6.23 3.28
N TRP A 176 -9.24 -6.55 2.82
CA TRP A 176 -9.53 -7.79 2.10
C TRP A 176 -10.61 -7.54 1.07
N ARG A 177 -10.22 -7.21 -0.15
CA ARG A 177 -11.11 -6.95 -1.28
C ARG A 177 -10.83 -7.83 -2.49
N VAL A 178 -9.57 -8.14 -2.75
CA VAL A 178 -9.12 -8.92 -3.89
C VAL A 178 -8.10 -9.94 -3.43
N ASP A 179 -8.26 -11.20 -3.82
CA ASP A 179 -7.32 -12.26 -3.50
C ASP A 179 -6.43 -12.66 -4.70
N VAL A 180 -5.63 -13.70 -4.54
CA VAL A 180 -4.70 -14.21 -5.56
C VAL A 180 -5.39 -14.64 -6.85
N ASN A 181 -6.66 -15.02 -6.78
CA ASN A 181 -7.46 -15.47 -7.92
C ASN A 181 -8.33 -14.34 -8.52
N ASP A 182 -8.06 -13.07 -8.19
CA ASP A 182 -8.88 -11.91 -8.53
C ASP A 182 -10.34 -12.01 -8.03
N GLY A 183 -10.58 -12.88 -7.05
CA GLY A 183 -11.85 -12.94 -6.33
C GLY A 183 -12.13 -11.60 -5.65
N TYR A 184 -13.29 -10.98 -5.96
CA TYR A 184 -13.65 -9.68 -5.43
C TYR A 184 -14.67 -9.81 -4.29
N TYR A 185 -14.32 -9.28 -3.14
CA TYR A 185 -15.12 -9.35 -1.91
C TYR A 185 -15.64 -7.96 -1.55
N VAL A 186 -16.96 -7.82 -1.50
CA VAL A 186 -17.63 -6.59 -1.06
C VAL A 186 -18.06 -6.82 0.37
N GLY A 187 -17.61 -5.97 1.28
CA GLY A 187 -18.15 -5.96 2.64
C GLY A 187 -19.64 -5.53 2.59
N ASN A 188 -20.51 -6.35 3.16
CA ASN A 188 -21.89 -5.98 3.41
C ASN A 188 -21.98 -5.14 4.68
#